data_52b67775b6ba164f88bf15695be6ef82
#
_entry.id   52b67775b6ba164f88bf15695be6ef82
#
_cell.length_a   1.000
_cell.length_b   1.000
_cell.length_c   1.000
_cell.angle_alpha   90.00
_cell.angle_beta   90.00
_cell.angle_gamma   90.00
#
_symmetry.space_group_name_H-M   'P 1'
#
loop_
_entity.id
_entity.type
_entity.pdbx_description
1 polymer ?
#
loop_
_entity_poly.entity_id
_entity_poly.type
_entity_poly.pdbx_seq_one_letter_code
_entity_poly.pdbx_strand_id
1 'polypeptide(L)'
;MRCKILLSIFVLLLIVFEALVVSPCGAREKTAATDRFIIKNEKNTVVTNEVDHHAIGCVLPLTGRHAAAGNKALDAIILAAGIFDKLKKSPFTLVIEDSKSEPDAARAAVSKLAREKVLCILGPLGSTEAVAAAEEAQRLKIPIITLTQKERITHVGDYVFRNYMTNEMQMERLVAYAVEEMELIRFAVLYPDDHYGREMERLFRDEVMLRKIKTIKSKSYHKSQVDFGDVIKAVTVTKEMPSGKERVEKSDNEHTPGIDFDALFIPDTSARISMIIPQLAYYNVKGVKLLGTSIWNSVTLVKTAGEHIDGAVFADGFCLNTFYPEANAFIDIFYTNYGREPDVMDALVYDAARMVVKTIEEYDAETREQFKQSLLKLKSYRGVTGYTSFSGTRDAHKSLFILTVKDGQIIQIK
;
A
#
# COMPACT_ATOMS: atom_id res chain seq x y z
N MET A 1 46.71 40.23 13.70
CA MET A 1 46.37 41.67 13.53
C MET A 1 44.88 41.75 13.36
N ARG A 2 44.28 42.20 14.36
CA ARG A 2 43.46 43.42 14.50
C ARG A 2 42.20 43.35 13.60
N CYS A 3 41.08 43.36 14.11
CA CYS A 3 40.37 44.14 15.14
C CYS A 3 39.07 44.61 14.56
N LYS A 4 37.99 44.28 15.22
CA LYS A 4 37.08 45.18 15.94
C LYS A 4 35.91 45.68 15.07
N ILE A 5 34.68 45.41 15.52
CA ILE A 5 33.83 46.14 16.49
C ILE A 5 32.94 47.14 15.72
N LEU A 6 31.66 47.25 15.87
CA LEU A 6 30.70 47.60 16.94
C LEU A 6 29.30 47.63 16.31
N LEU A 7 28.28 47.16 16.93
CA LEU A 7 27.46 47.63 18.04
C LEU A 7 26.33 48.59 17.66
N SER A 8 25.13 48.12 17.96
CA SER A 8 24.01 48.78 18.65
C SER A 8 23.28 49.96 18.05
N ILE A 9 21.97 49.90 18.24
CA ILE A 9 21.02 50.86 18.88
C ILE A 9 19.62 50.31 18.62
N PHE A 10 18.84 49.70 19.50
CA PHE A 10 18.12 50.21 20.68
C PHE A 10 17.32 51.49 20.37
N VAL A 11 16.00 51.38 20.16
CA VAL A 11 15.05 52.38 20.65
C VAL A 11 13.76 51.68 21.08
N LEU A 12 13.50 51.86 22.30
CA LEU A 12 12.36 51.60 23.17
C LEU A 12 11.40 52.79 23.10
N LEU A 13 10.07 52.51 23.21
CA LEU A 13 9.06 53.40 23.84
C LEU A 13 7.72 52.67 23.70
N LEU A 14 7.13 52.09 24.72
CA LEU A 14 6.49 52.59 25.96
C LEU A 14 5.11 53.18 25.73
N ILE A 15 4.12 52.46 26.25
CA ILE A 15 2.98 52.78 27.13
C ILE A 15 1.82 53.52 26.49
N VAL A 16 0.60 52.96 26.63
CA VAL A 16 -0.49 53.47 27.47
C VAL A 16 -1.51 52.37 27.75
N PHE A 17 -1.79 52.14 28.91
CA PHE A 17 -2.75 51.65 29.88
C PHE A 17 -4.20 52.10 29.62
N GLU A 18 -5.12 51.22 30.06
CA GLU A 18 -6.52 51.38 30.53
C GLU A 18 -7.48 50.53 29.69
N ALA A 19 -8.43 49.79 30.18
CA ALA A 19 -9.02 49.64 31.50
C ALA A 19 -9.74 48.31 31.62
N LEU A 20 -9.87 47.79 32.82
CA LEU A 20 -10.72 46.67 33.21
C LEU A 20 -12.18 46.92 32.85
N VAL A 21 -12.82 45.90 32.23
CA VAL A 21 -14.22 45.60 32.51
C VAL A 21 -14.34 44.12 32.79
N VAL A 22 -14.57 43.77 34.02
CA VAL A 22 -15.00 42.47 34.50
C VAL A 22 -16.49 42.33 34.16
N SER A 23 -16.86 41.27 33.48
CA SER A 23 -18.23 40.75 33.41
C SER A 23 -18.30 39.28 33.11
N PRO A 24 -19.35 38.55 33.45
CA PRO A 24 -19.22 37.35 34.27
C PRO A 24 -19.20 36.05 33.47
N CYS A 25 -18.78 35.03 34.19
CA CYS A 25 -18.83 33.61 33.84
C CYS A 25 -20.14 33.21 33.16
N GLY A 26 -20.12 33.04 31.83
CA GLY A 26 -21.11 32.32 31.09
C GLY A 26 -20.49 31.01 30.61
N ALA A 27 -20.98 29.91 31.16
CA ALA A 27 -20.60 28.58 30.67
C ALA A 27 -20.95 28.48 29.19
N ARG A 28 -19.95 28.57 28.33
CA ARG A 28 -20.08 28.29 26.91
C ARG A 28 -20.07 26.78 26.76
N GLU A 29 -21.23 26.19 26.57
CA GLU A 29 -21.35 24.85 26.00
C GLU A 29 -20.41 24.75 24.81
N LYS A 30 -19.45 23.82 24.88
CA LYS A 30 -18.70 23.39 23.74
C LYS A 30 -19.66 22.66 22.82
N THR A 31 -20.30 23.39 21.94
CA THR A 31 -20.86 22.79 20.73
C THR A 31 -19.75 22.02 20.06
N ALA A 32 -19.94 20.71 19.95
CA ALA A 32 -19.05 19.81 19.23
C ALA A 32 -18.77 20.42 17.85
N ALA A 33 -17.51 20.81 17.63
CA ALA A 33 -17.05 21.19 16.32
C ALA A 33 -17.28 19.99 15.40
N THR A 34 -18.11 20.17 14.41
CA THR A 34 -18.42 19.19 13.39
C THR A 34 -17.12 18.89 12.65
N ASP A 35 -16.62 17.66 12.75
CA ASP A 35 -15.41 17.15 12.06
C ASP A 35 -15.64 17.09 10.54
N ARG A 36 -15.85 18.26 9.94
CA ARG A 36 -16.17 18.36 8.51
C ARG A 36 -15.24 19.33 7.84
N PHE A 37 -14.44 18.80 6.92
CA PHE A 37 -13.61 19.61 6.05
C PHE A 37 -14.16 19.55 4.61
N ILE A 38 -14.48 20.71 4.05
CA ILE A 38 -14.87 20.85 2.64
C ILE A 38 -13.83 21.74 1.98
N ILE A 39 -13.05 21.14 1.10
CA ILE A 39 -12.13 21.89 0.25
C ILE A 39 -12.88 22.19 -1.04
N LYS A 40 -13.45 23.39 -1.13
CA LYS A 40 -14.22 23.84 -2.29
C LYS A 40 -13.38 24.70 -3.22
N ASN A 41 -13.61 24.50 -4.49
CA ASN A 41 -13.25 25.47 -5.50
C ASN A 41 -14.45 26.43 -5.67
N GLU A 42 -14.25 27.74 -5.47
CA GLU A 42 -15.35 28.70 -5.55
C GLU A 42 -15.93 28.80 -6.98
N LYS A 43 -17.04 28.13 -7.23
CA LYS A 43 -17.96 28.47 -8.33
C LYS A 43 -19.39 28.31 -7.83
N ASN A 44 -20.22 29.31 -8.18
CA ASN A 44 -21.63 29.44 -7.87
C ASN A 44 -22.43 28.16 -8.15
N THR A 45 -23.04 27.60 -7.15
CA THR A 45 -23.89 26.40 -7.25
C THR A 45 -25.34 26.81 -7.37
N VAL A 46 -25.95 26.58 -8.53
CA VAL A 46 -27.41 26.47 -8.64
C VAL A 46 -27.81 25.16 -7.95
N VAL A 47 -28.73 25.25 -6.98
CA VAL A 47 -29.22 24.07 -6.25
C VAL A 47 -30.11 23.24 -7.15
N THR A 48 -29.56 22.25 -7.84
CA THR A 48 -30.30 21.20 -8.53
C THR A 48 -30.32 19.93 -7.68
N ASN A 49 -31.36 19.09 -7.88
CA ASN A 49 -31.48 17.78 -7.21
C ASN A 49 -30.49 16.74 -7.75
N GLU A 50 -29.58 17.14 -8.62
CA GLU A 50 -28.63 16.30 -9.34
C GLU A 50 -27.35 16.05 -8.53
N VAL A 51 -26.67 14.94 -8.84
CA VAL A 51 -25.35 14.62 -8.29
C VAL A 51 -24.35 15.69 -8.75
N ASP A 52 -23.49 16.15 -7.86
CA ASP A 52 -22.36 17.00 -8.25
C ASP A 52 -21.26 16.09 -8.81
N HIS A 53 -21.14 16.04 -10.12
CA HIS A 53 -20.22 15.17 -10.83
C HIS A 53 -18.73 15.54 -10.62
N HIS A 54 -18.46 16.70 -10.05
CA HIS A 54 -17.11 17.09 -9.63
C HIS A 54 -16.84 16.88 -8.12
N ALA A 55 -17.85 16.47 -7.35
CA ALA A 55 -17.68 16.20 -5.91
C ALA A 55 -17.26 14.76 -5.64
N ILE A 56 -16.08 14.59 -5.10
CA ILE A 56 -15.50 13.31 -4.69
C ILE A 56 -15.56 13.22 -3.17
N GLY A 57 -16.26 12.21 -2.63
CA GLY A 57 -16.30 11.92 -1.21
C GLY A 57 -15.06 11.16 -0.77
N CYS A 58 -14.59 11.43 0.44
CA CYS A 58 -13.50 10.70 1.08
C CYS A 58 -13.94 10.22 2.45
N VAL A 59 -13.85 8.92 2.73
CA VAL A 59 -14.05 8.35 4.06
C VAL A 59 -12.71 7.82 4.54
N LEU A 60 -12.10 8.54 5.49
CA LEU A 60 -10.74 8.24 5.94
C LEU A 60 -10.67 8.24 7.46
N PRO A 61 -9.83 7.40 8.08
CA PRO A 61 -9.61 7.41 9.53
C PRO A 61 -8.67 8.56 9.90
N LEU A 62 -9.18 9.80 9.96
CA LEU A 62 -8.36 10.98 10.27
C LEU A 62 -8.07 11.09 11.77
N THR A 63 -8.90 10.44 12.60
CA THR A 63 -8.68 10.25 14.03
C THR A 63 -8.76 8.77 14.42
N GLY A 64 -8.44 8.45 15.70
CA GLY A 64 -8.43 7.06 16.18
C GLY A 64 -7.14 6.32 15.86
N ARG A 65 -7.19 4.98 15.98
CA ARG A 65 -6.01 4.10 15.90
C ARG A 65 -5.27 4.11 14.56
N HIS A 66 -5.94 4.45 13.48
CA HIS A 66 -5.39 4.48 12.13
C HIS A 66 -5.18 5.90 11.58
N ALA A 67 -5.20 6.93 12.44
CA ALA A 67 -5.11 8.33 12.05
C ALA A 67 -3.87 8.64 11.19
N ALA A 68 -2.72 8.06 11.52
CA ALA A 68 -1.49 8.27 10.74
C ALA A 68 -1.66 7.82 9.28
N ALA A 69 -2.27 6.65 9.04
CA ALA A 69 -2.53 6.15 7.70
C ALA A 69 -3.60 6.97 6.97
N GLY A 70 -4.66 7.38 7.68
CA GLY A 70 -5.72 8.21 7.10
C GLY A 70 -5.23 9.58 6.65
N ASN A 71 -4.38 10.24 7.44
CA ASN A 71 -3.81 11.53 7.08
C ASN A 71 -2.83 11.43 5.90
N LYS A 72 -2.00 10.38 5.83
CA LYS A 72 -1.18 10.10 4.64
C LYS A 72 -2.03 9.88 3.40
N ALA A 73 -3.11 9.10 3.52
CA ALA A 73 -4.04 8.88 2.41
C ALA A 73 -4.67 10.20 1.92
N LEU A 74 -5.02 11.09 2.84
CA LEU A 74 -5.55 12.40 2.52
C LEU A 74 -4.55 13.24 1.71
N ASP A 75 -3.27 13.27 2.10
CA ASP A 75 -2.20 13.93 1.35
C ASP A 75 -2.17 13.45 -0.11
N ALA A 76 -2.16 12.13 -0.30
CA ALA A 76 -2.12 11.53 -1.63
C ALA A 76 -3.36 11.86 -2.48
N ILE A 77 -4.56 11.86 -1.88
CA ILE A 77 -5.81 12.23 -2.57
C ILE A 77 -5.80 13.71 -2.99
N ILE A 78 -5.38 14.61 -2.11
CA ILE A 78 -5.30 16.05 -2.37
C ILE A 78 -4.34 16.33 -3.53
N LEU A 79 -3.17 15.67 -3.52
CA LEU A 79 -2.19 15.77 -4.60
C LEU A 79 -2.77 15.25 -5.93
N ALA A 80 -3.40 14.09 -5.91
CA ALA A 80 -3.99 13.45 -7.08
C ALA A 80 -5.12 14.26 -7.71
N ALA A 81 -5.94 14.92 -6.88
CA ALA A 81 -7.02 15.79 -7.32
C ALA A 81 -6.53 17.15 -7.87
N GLY A 82 -5.23 17.46 -7.76
CA GLY A 82 -4.65 18.71 -8.23
C GLY A 82 -5.13 19.95 -7.47
N ILE A 83 -5.54 19.79 -6.21
CA ILE A 83 -6.11 20.89 -5.41
C ILE A 83 -5.08 22.01 -5.18
N PHE A 84 -3.80 21.66 -5.06
CA PHE A 84 -2.72 22.62 -4.85
C PHE A 84 -2.02 23.08 -6.13
N ASP A 85 -2.48 22.67 -7.30
CA ASP A 85 -1.92 23.17 -8.55
C ASP A 85 -2.24 24.67 -8.73
N LYS A 86 -1.20 25.50 -8.59
CA LYS A 86 -1.32 26.97 -8.72
C LYS A 86 -1.55 27.42 -10.15
N LEU A 87 -1.22 26.58 -11.12
CA LEU A 87 -1.30 26.91 -12.55
C LEU A 87 -2.65 26.48 -13.14
N LYS A 88 -3.22 25.39 -12.63
CA LYS A 88 -4.53 24.89 -13.07
C LYS A 88 -5.45 24.75 -11.86
N LYS A 89 -6.49 25.58 -11.83
CA LYS A 89 -7.53 25.45 -10.82
C LYS A 89 -8.25 24.11 -11.02
N SER A 90 -8.11 23.19 -10.04
CA SER A 90 -8.83 21.91 -10.09
C SER A 90 -10.34 22.12 -10.15
N PRO A 91 -11.08 21.45 -11.04
CA PRO A 91 -12.54 21.51 -11.05
C PRO A 91 -13.16 20.71 -9.90
N PHE A 92 -12.38 19.83 -9.25
CA PHE A 92 -12.88 18.87 -8.26
C PHE A 92 -13.06 19.49 -6.87
N THR A 93 -14.11 19.04 -6.19
CA THR A 93 -14.37 19.30 -4.77
C THR A 93 -14.18 18.03 -4.00
N LEU A 94 -13.33 18.04 -2.96
CA LEU A 94 -13.18 16.93 -2.04
C LEU A 94 -14.08 17.18 -0.82
N VAL A 95 -14.96 16.23 -0.55
CA VAL A 95 -15.82 16.22 0.66
C VAL A 95 -15.30 15.14 1.59
N ILE A 96 -14.66 15.55 2.68
CA ILE A 96 -13.87 14.67 3.55
C ILE A 96 -14.64 14.42 4.84
N GLU A 97 -14.82 13.15 5.19
CA GLU A 97 -15.46 12.68 6.43
C GLU A 97 -14.53 11.74 7.18
N ASP A 98 -14.43 11.95 8.49
CA ASP A 98 -13.62 11.13 9.39
C ASP A 98 -14.38 9.86 9.80
N SER A 99 -13.82 8.69 9.49
CA SER A 99 -14.33 7.39 9.95
C SER A 99 -13.96 7.09 11.41
N LYS A 100 -13.09 7.87 12.04
CA LYS A 100 -12.62 7.72 13.43
C LYS A 100 -12.02 6.33 13.72
N SER A 101 -11.65 5.59 12.69
CA SER A 101 -11.25 4.17 12.77
C SER A 101 -12.37 3.26 13.32
N GLU A 102 -13.65 3.65 13.15
CA GLU A 102 -14.81 2.96 13.69
C GLU A 102 -15.86 2.66 12.60
N PRO A 103 -16.45 1.44 12.59
CA PRO A 103 -17.42 1.03 11.56
C PRO A 103 -18.67 1.92 11.50
N ASP A 104 -19.24 2.27 12.65
CA ASP A 104 -20.45 3.10 12.70
C ASP A 104 -20.19 4.52 12.23
N ALA A 105 -19.03 5.09 12.54
CA ALA A 105 -18.63 6.39 12.05
C ALA A 105 -18.41 6.37 10.53
N ALA A 106 -17.83 5.30 9.99
CA ALA A 106 -17.66 5.11 8.54
C ALA A 106 -19.01 5.02 7.83
N ARG A 107 -19.99 4.28 8.38
CA ARG A 107 -21.36 4.21 7.88
C ARG A 107 -22.02 5.59 7.88
N ALA A 108 -21.93 6.32 8.98
CA ALA A 108 -22.48 7.68 9.12
C ALA A 108 -21.82 8.65 8.13
N ALA A 109 -20.51 8.53 7.91
CA ALA A 109 -19.77 9.32 6.94
C ALA A 109 -20.31 9.13 5.51
N VAL A 110 -20.54 7.89 5.07
CA VAL A 110 -21.18 7.61 3.78
C VAL A 110 -22.55 8.25 3.66
N SER A 111 -23.38 8.15 4.71
CA SER A 111 -24.71 8.80 4.73
C SER A 111 -24.63 10.33 4.64
N LYS A 112 -23.59 10.96 5.21
CA LYS A 112 -23.36 12.41 5.08
C LYS A 112 -22.93 12.76 3.65
N LEU A 113 -21.99 12.01 3.07
CA LEU A 113 -21.52 12.20 1.69
C LEU A 113 -22.66 12.04 0.67
N ALA A 114 -23.63 11.16 0.94
CA ALA A 114 -24.83 11.04 0.11
C ALA A 114 -25.66 12.33 0.07
N ARG A 115 -25.80 13.03 1.21
CA ARG A 115 -26.50 14.33 1.30
C ARG A 115 -25.74 15.47 0.61
N GLU A 116 -24.40 15.36 0.57
CA GLU A 116 -23.55 16.30 -0.20
C GLU A 116 -23.53 15.96 -1.71
N LYS A 117 -24.30 14.94 -2.13
CA LYS A 117 -24.48 14.57 -3.53
C LYS A 117 -23.20 14.19 -4.26
N VAL A 118 -22.20 13.67 -3.55
CA VAL A 118 -20.94 13.24 -4.16
C VAL A 118 -21.19 12.19 -5.25
N LEU A 119 -20.37 12.21 -6.29
CA LEU A 119 -20.43 11.27 -7.40
C LEU A 119 -19.96 9.88 -6.97
N CYS A 120 -18.84 9.81 -6.25
CA CYS A 120 -18.22 8.58 -5.78
C CYS A 120 -17.50 8.80 -4.45
N ILE A 121 -17.05 7.71 -3.82
CA ILE A 121 -16.35 7.73 -2.53
C ILE A 121 -15.01 7.00 -2.67
N LEU A 122 -13.94 7.59 -2.13
CA LEU A 122 -12.63 6.98 -1.92
C LEU A 122 -12.46 6.59 -0.44
N GLY A 123 -11.91 5.40 -0.20
CA GLY A 123 -11.75 4.83 1.14
C GLY A 123 -12.92 3.93 1.57
N PRO A 124 -12.96 3.48 2.83
CA PRO A 124 -11.89 3.60 3.83
C PRO A 124 -10.72 2.64 3.63
N LEU A 125 -9.76 2.70 4.60
CA LEU A 125 -8.55 1.86 4.62
C LEU A 125 -8.74 0.60 5.48
N GLY A 126 -9.32 0.76 6.65
CA GLY A 126 -9.49 -0.32 7.63
C GLY A 126 -10.55 -1.35 7.21
N SER A 127 -10.28 -2.64 7.48
CA SER A 127 -11.15 -3.73 7.01
C SER A 127 -12.57 -3.69 7.58
N THR A 128 -12.73 -3.39 8.86
CA THR A 128 -14.05 -3.31 9.52
C THR A 128 -14.83 -2.07 9.11
N GLU A 129 -14.14 -0.94 8.97
CA GLU A 129 -14.70 0.31 8.45
C GLU A 129 -15.17 0.15 7.01
N ALA A 130 -14.36 -0.55 6.18
CA ALA A 130 -14.67 -0.77 4.77
C ALA A 130 -15.95 -1.58 4.57
N VAL A 131 -16.20 -2.59 5.40
CA VAL A 131 -17.44 -3.37 5.32
C VAL A 131 -18.66 -2.46 5.62
N ALA A 132 -18.61 -1.70 6.71
CA ALA A 132 -19.72 -0.82 7.10
C ALA A 132 -19.98 0.30 6.08
N ALA A 133 -18.92 0.88 5.53
CA ALA A 133 -19.01 1.90 4.48
C ALA A 133 -19.54 1.31 3.16
N ALA A 134 -19.06 0.13 2.78
CA ALA A 134 -19.49 -0.55 1.56
C ALA A 134 -20.97 -0.94 1.57
N GLU A 135 -21.48 -1.47 2.70
CA GLU A 135 -22.89 -1.78 2.88
C GLU A 135 -23.78 -0.53 2.71
N GLU A 136 -23.39 0.58 3.31
CA GLU A 136 -24.14 1.82 3.22
C GLU A 136 -24.05 2.45 1.81
N ALA A 137 -22.85 2.44 1.20
CA ALA A 137 -22.65 2.92 -0.17
C ALA A 137 -23.49 2.10 -1.18
N GLN A 138 -23.52 0.77 -1.03
CA GLN A 138 -24.36 -0.11 -1.84
C GLN A 138 -25.85 0.22 -1.67
N ARG A 139 -26.30 0.40 -0.44
CA ARG A 139 -27.70 0.76 -0.12
C ARG A 139 -28.11 2.09 -0.78
N LEU A 140 -27.20 3.06 -0.78
CA LEU A 140 -27.42 4.41 -1.33
C LEU A 140 -27.03 4.53 -2.81
N LYS A 141 -26.58 3.44 -3.44
CA LYS A 141 -26.12 3.38 -4.84
C LYS A 141 -25.03 4.44 -5.15
N ILE A 142 -24.04 4.55 -4.26
CA ILE A 142 -22.88 5.42 -4.45
C ILE A 142 -21.67 4.55 -4.75
N PRO A 143 -21.01 4.69 -5.90
CA PRO A 143 -19.76 3.98 -6.17
C PRO A 143 -18.72 4.29 -5.10
N ILE A 144 -18.21 3.26 -4.43
CA ILE A 144 -17.16 3.38 -3.42
C ILE A 144 -15.95 2.55 -3.85
N ILE A 145 -14.78 3.17 -3.84
CA ILE A 145 -13.51 2.51 -4.11
C ILE A 145 -12.79 2.35 -2.78
N THR A 146 -12.91 1.17 -2.19
CA THR A 146 -12.25 0.84 -0.92
C THR A 146 -10.75 0.63 -1.13
N LEU A 147 -9.96 1.06 -0.16
CA LEU A 147 -8.49 1.00 -0.16
C LEU A 147 -8.01 -0.02 0.90
N THR A 148 -8.71 -1.14 0.99
CA THR A 148 -8.55 -2.14 2.05
C THR A 148 -8.07 -3.48 1.50
N GLN A 149 -7.28 -4.19 2.31
CA GLN A 149 -6.93 -5.59 2.05
C GLN A 149 -8.08 -6.58 2.28
N LYS A 150 -9.25 -6.12 2.77
CA LYS A 150 -10.38 -7.01 3.08
C LYS A 150 -10.81 -7.79 1.84
N GLU A 151 -10.60 -9.10 1.89
CA GLU A 151 -11.03 -10.01 0.83
C GLU A 151 -12.55 -9.99 0.65
N ARG A 152 -12.96 -10.22 -0.58
CA ARG A 152 -14.37 -10.34 -0.98
C ARG A 152 -15.23 -9.12 -0.62
N ILE A 153 -14.62 -7.96 -0.33
CA ILE A 153 -15.39 -6.74 -0.05
C ILE A 153 -16.32 -6.36 -1.20
N THR A 154 -15.93 -6.63 -2.43
CA THR A 154 -16.72 -6.39 -3.64
C THR A 154 -17.96 -7.26 -3.76
N HIS A 155 -18.08 -8.35 -2.96
CA HIS A 155 -19.29 -9.16 -2.89
C HIS A 155 -20.43 -8.48 -2.13
N VAL A 156 -20.17 -7.38 -1.42
CA VAL A 156 -21.21 -6.58 -0.76
C VAL A 156 -22.22 -6.03 -1.77
N GLY A 157 -21.77 -5.67 -2.99
CA GLY A 157 -22.66 -5.27 -4.05
C GLY A 157 -21.99 -4.57 -5.23
N ASP A 158 -22.81 -4.19 -6.21
CA ASP A 158 -22.37 -3.73 -7.53
C ASP A 158 -21.75 -2.31 -7.52
N TYR A 159 -21.95 -1.56 -6.46
CA TYR A 159 -21.36 -0.23 -6.29
C TYR A 159 -20.06 -0.24 -5.49
N VAL A 160 -19.59 -1.44 -5.08
CA VAL A 160 -18.39 -1.59 -4.25
C VAL A 160 -17.22 -2.08 -5.09
N PHE A 161 -16.17 -1.26 -5.13
CA PHE A 161 -14.90 -1.54 -5.78
C PHE A 161 -13.79 -1.64 -4.74
N ARG A 162 -12.72 -2.35 -5.08
CA ARG A 162 -11.50 -2.40 -4.28
C ARG A 162 -10.28 -2.09 -5.14
N ASN A 163 -9.50 -1.07 -4.74
CA ASN A 163 -8.18 -0.82 -5.31
C ASN A 163 -7.12 -1.14 -4.27
N TYR A 164 -6.65 -2.38 -4.27
CA TYR A 164 -5.63 -2.85 -3.34
C TYR A 164 -4.75 -3.92 -3.99
N MET A 165 -3.51 -4.01 -3.53
CA MET A 165 -2.60 -5.10 -3.91
C MET A 165 -2.90 -6.34 -3.05
N THR A 166 -3.31 -7.44 -3.67
CA THR A 166 -3.66 -8.66 -2.94
C THR A 166 -2.47 -9.61 -2.80
N ASN A 167 -2.59 -10.56 -1.87
CA ASN A 167 -1.60 -11.61 -1.68
C ASN A 167 -1.49 -12.52 -2.92
N GLU A 168 -2.63 -12.80 -3.57
CA GLU A 168 -2.68 -13.56 -4.82
C GLU A 168 -1.85 -12.88 -5.92
N MET A 169 -2.05 -11.56 -6.14
CA MET A 169 -1.30 -10.82 -7.15
C MET A 169 0.21 -10.84 -6.87
N GLN A 170 0.59 -10.74 -5.59
CA GLN A 170 2.00 -10.83 -5.21
C GLN A 170 2.58 -12.21 -5.55
N MET A 171 1.88 -13.29 -5.21
CA MET A 171 2.36 -14.65 -5.48
C MET A 171 2.37 -14.98 -6.97
N GLU A 172 1.32 -14.61 -7.70
CA GLU A 172 1.27 -14.73 -9.15
C GLU A 172 2.50 -14.08 -9.80
N ARG A 173 2.76 -12.81 -9.45
CA ARG A 173 3.88 -12.05 -10.04
C ARG A 173 5.24 -12.58 -9.63
N LEU A 174 5.44 -12.90 -8.35
CA LEU A 174 6.70 -13.41 -7.83
C LEU A 174 7.05 -14.77 -8.43
N VAL A 175 6.09 -15.70 -8.42
CA VAL A 175 6.31 -17.07 -8.93
C VAL A 175 6.46 -17.06 -10.45
N ALA A 176 5.70 -16.22 -11.19
CA ALA A 176 5.91 -16.05 -12.62
C ALA A 176 7.36 -15.63 -12.90
N TYR A 177 7.86 -14.61 -12.22
CA TYR A 177 9.23 -14.15 -12.39
C TYR A 177 10.28 -15.23 -12.03
N ALA A 178 10.08 -15.90 -10.88
CA ALA A 178 11.02 -16.93 -10.41
C ALA A 178 11.10 -18.13 -11.36
N VAL A 179 9.96 -18.55 -11.93
CA VAL A 179 9.90 -19.73 -12.81
C VAL A 179 10.24 -19.37 -14.26
N GLU A 180 9.66 -18.29 -14.80
CA GLU A 180 9.70 -18.01 -16.23
C GLU A 180 10.94 -17.19 -16.64
N GLU A 181 11.47 -16.36 -15.74
CA GLU A 181 12.60 -15.49 -16.03
C GLU A 181 13.90 -15.92 -15.30
N MET A 182 13.79 -16.50 -14.09
CA MET A 182 14.94 -17.03 -13.36
C MET A 182 15.14 -18.54 -13.55
N GLU A 183 14.19 -19.22 -14.21
CA GLU A 183 14.24 -20.66 -14.51
C GLU A 183 14.36 -21.56 -13.27
N LEU A 184 13.82 -21.11 -12.11
CA LEU A 184 13.87 -21.86 -10.87
C LEU A 184 12.77 -22.93 -10.85
N ILE A 185 13.13 -24.17 -10.44
CA ILE A 185 12.24 -25.33 -10.49
C ILE A 185 12.11 -26.08 -9.15
N ARG A 186 12.94 -25.76 -8.15
CA ARG A 186 12.95 -26.41 -6.85
C ARG A 186 12.78 -25.34 -5.77
N PHE A 187 11.71 -25.42 -5.03
CA PHE A 187 11.37 -24.41 -4.04
C PHE A 187 11.31 -24.99 -2.63
N ALA A 188 11.73 -24.18 -1.66
CA ALA A 188 11.45 -24.41 -0.25
C ALA A 188 10.66 -23.22 0.31
N VAL A 189 9.84 -23.48 1.34
CA VAL A 189 9.06 -22.45 2.05
C VAL A 189 9.31 -22.61 3.54
N LEU A 190 9.66 -21.50 4.18
CA LEU A 190 9.82 -21.39 5.63
C LEU A 190 8.85 -20.32 6.14
N TYR A 191 7.81 -20.70 6.89
CA TYR A 191 6.70 -19.80 7.21
C TYR A 191 6.24 -19.87 8.66
N PRO A 192 5.73 -18.78 9.25
CA PRO A 192 5.15 -18.80 10.59
C PRO A 192 3.85 -19.59 10.60
N ASP A 193 3.64 -20.39 11.67
CA ASP A 193 2.41 -21.14 11.85
C ASP A 193 1.29 -20.25 12.41
N ASP A 194 0.87 -19.26 11.59
CA ASP A 194 -0.27 -18.39 11.82
C ASP A 194 -1.14 -18.29 10.55
N HIS A 195 -2.17 -17.49 10.59
CA HIS A 195 -3.10 -17.34 9.45
C HIS A 195 -2.37 -16.81 8.21
N TYR A 196 -1.55 -15.76 8.36
CA TYR A 196 -0.84 -15.15 7.26
C TYR A 196 0.19 -16.09 6.62
N GLY A 197 1.03 -16.72 7.45
CA GLY A 197 2.06 -17.65 6.95
C GLY A 197 1.48 -18.85 6.20
N ARG A 198 0.40 -19.45 6.73
CA ARG A 198 -0.30 -20.57 6.07
C ARG A 198 -0.98 -20.14 4.75
N GLU A 199 -1.58 -18.94 4.72
CA GLU A 199 -2.18 -18.40 3.51
C GLU A 199 -1.13 -18.16 2.42
N MET A 200 -0.04 -17.48 2.75
CA MET A 200 1.04 -17.19 1.82
C MET A 200 1.73 -18.46 1.30
N GLU A 201 1.96 -19.45 2.16
CA GLU A 201 2.49 -20.75 1.75
C GLU A 201 1.56 -21.46 0.77
N ARG A 202 0.25 -21.46 1.06
CA ARG A 202 -0.76 -22.04 0.17
C ARG A 202 -0.77 -21.34 -1.19
N LEU A 203 -0.85 -20.02 -1.21
CA LEU A 203 -0.88 -19.23 -2.45
C LEU A 203 0.40 -19.44 -3.28
N PHE A 204 1.56 -19.41 -2.63
CA PHE A 204 2.83 -19.68 -3.31
C PHE A 204 2.86 -21.08 -3.92
N ARG A 205 2.44 -22.09 -3.16
CA ARG A 205 2.35 -23.48 -3.62
C ARG A 205 1.40 -23.61 -4.81
N ASP A 206 0.20 -23.03 -4.71
CA ASP A 206 -0.80 -23.09 -5.76
C ASP A 206 -0.25 -22.49 -7.06
N GLU A 207 0.44 -21.35 -7.01
CA GLU A 207 1.06 -20.70 -8.15
C GLU A 207 2.20 -21.52 -8.78
N VAL A 208 3.04 -22.13 -7.97
CA VAL A 208 4.11 -23.03 -8.42
C VAL A 208 3.52 -24.27 -9.10
N MET A 209 2.45 -24.85 -8.54
CA MET A 209 1.76 -26.01 -9.12
C MET A 209 1.07 -25.69 -10.44
N LEU A 210 0.47 -24.48 -10.59
CA LEU A 210 -0.11 -24.02 -11.86
C LEU A 210 0.94 -24.02 -12.99
N ARG A 211 2.21 -23.78 -12.67
CA ARG A 211 3.34 -23.84 -13.62
C ARG A 211 3.94 -25.24 -13.77
N LYS A 212 3.21 -26.28 -13.30
CA LYS A 212 3.57 -27.71 -13.40
C LYS A 212 4.86 -28.10 -12.65
N ILE A 213 5.31 -27.30 -11.70
CA ILE A 213 6.44 -27.61 -10.85
C ILE A 213 5.93 -28.35 -9.61
N LYS A 214 6.55 -29.48 -9.27
CA LYS A 214 6.10 -30.38 -8.20
C LYS A 214 7.01 -30.38 -6.97
N THR A 215 8.19 -29.81 -7.07
CA THR A 215 9.20 -29.86 -5.99
C THR A 215 9.03 -28.66 -5.07
N ILE A 216 8.32 -28.86 -3.97
CA ILE A 216 8.17 -27.86 -2.91
C ILE A 216 8.37 -28.54 -1.58
N LYS A 217 9.32 -28.05 -0.79
CA LYS A 217 9.48 -28.41 0.64
C LYS A 217 8.90 -27.29 1.48
N SER A 218 8.09 -27.60 2.48
CA SER A 218 7.55 -26.58 3.39
C SER A 218 7.79 -26.95 4.83
N LYS A 219 8.20 -25.96 5.63
CA LYS A 219 8.33 -26.08 7.09
C LYS A 219 7.75 -24.84 7.75
N SER A 220 6.88 -25.08 8.72
CA SER A 220 6.39 -24.03 9.59
C SER A 220 7.20 -23.94 10.88
N TYR A 221 7.15 -22.76 11.49
CA TYR A 221 7.71 -22.50 12.81
C TYR A 221 6.72 -21.70 13.66
N HIS A 222 6.85 -21.82 14.98
CA HIS A 222 5.95 -21.11 15.88
C HIS A 222 6.17 -19.59 15.80
N LYS A 223 5.08 -18.83 15.79
CA LYS A 223 5.11 -17.36 15.62
C LYS A 223 5.96 -16.58 16.66
N SER A 224 6.24 -17.16 17.82
CA SER A 224 7.12 -16.58 18.85
C SER A 224 8.55 -17.14 18.85
N GLN A 225 8.89 -17.99 17.88
CA GLN A 225 10.21 -18.60 17.77
C GLN A 225 11.27 -17.56 17.41
N VAL A 226 12.43 -17.62 18.04
CA VAL A 226 13.58 -16.72 17.80
C VAL A 226 14.83 -17.48 17.36
N ASP A 227 14.89 -18.78 17.66
CA ASP A 227 15.92 -19.71 17.15
C ASP A 227 15.31 -20.57 16.06
N PHE A 228 15.83 -20.45 14.85
CA PHE A 228 15.33 -21.12 13.66
C PHE A 228 16.21 -22.30 13.22
N GLY A 229 17.24 -22.66 14.00
CA GLY A 229 18.21 -23.68 13.64
C GLY A 229 17.60 -25.01 13.25
N ASP A 230 16.64 -25.53 14.05
CA ASP A 230 16.01 -26.82 13.79
C ASP A 230 15.15 -26.81 12.51
N VAL A 231 14.39 -25.74 12.26
CA VAL A 231 13.55 -25.64 11.05
C VAL A 231 14.40 -25.39 9.80
N ILE A 232 15.50 -24.64 9.92
CA ILE A 232 16.47 -24.46 8.82
C ILE A 232 17.10 -25.80 8.47
N LYS A 233 17.59 -26.57 9.46
CA LYS A 233 18.12 -27.91 9.23
C LYS A 233 17.06 -28.82 8.61
N ALA A 234 15.82 -28.79 9.11
CA ALA A 234 14.74 -29.65 8.62
C ALA A 234 14.33 -29.35 7.16
N VAL A 235 14.49 -28.10 6.67
CA VAL A 235 14.21 -27.75 5.29
C VAL A 235 15.41 -28.03 4.38
N THR A 236 16.62 -27.95 4.89
CA THR A 236 17.86 -28.15 4.12
C THR A 236 18.33 -29.61 4.05
N VAL A 237 18.00 -30.46 5.03
CA VAL A 237 18.40 -31.87 5.01
C VAL A 237 17.73 -32.60 3.86
N THR A 238 18.56 -33.09 2.94
CA THR A 238 18.18 -34.11 1.95
C THR A 238 18.01 -35.44 2.70
N LYS A 239 16.89 -36.15 2.51
CA LYS A 239 16.83 -37.57 2.87
C LYS A 239 17.97 -38.25 2.15
N GLU A 240 18.88 -38.87 2.90
CA GLU A 240 20.03 -39.61 2.36
C GLU A 240 19.60 -40.44 1.14
N MET A 241 20.17 -40.14 -0.01
CA MET A 241 20.12 -41.11 -1.10
C MET A 241 20.85 -42.39 -0.66
N PRO A 242 20.33 -43.58 -0.98
CA PRO A 242 21.04 -44.81 -0.72
C PRO A 242 22.42 -44.74 -1.33
N SER A 243 23.45 -44.99 -0.57
CA SER A 243 24.83 -45.02 -0.98
C SER A 243 24.98 -45.96 -2.18
N GLY A 244 25.29 -45.48 -3.34
CA GLY A 244 25.65 -46.35 -4.46
C GLY A 244 25.28 -45.90 -5.88
N LYS A 245 25.18 -44.61 -6.19
CA LYS A 245 25.23 -44.17 -7.59
C LYS A 245 26.06 -42.91 -7.74
N GLU A 246 26.97 -42.96 -8.70
CA GLU A 246 27.95 -41.95 -9.08
C GLU A 246 27.32 -40.54 -9.23
N ARG A 247 28.03 -39.57 -8.64
CA ARG A 247 27.80 -38.14 -8.92
C ARG A 247 27.93 -37.87 -10.39
N VAL A 248 26.85 -37.53 -11.05
CA VAL A 248 26.93 -36.82 -12.32
C VAL A 248 27.16 -35.33 -11.96
N GLU A 249 28.44 -34.93 -12.03
CA GLU A 249 28.84 -33.54 -12.05
C GLU A 249 28.27 -32.90 -13.32
N LYS A 250 27.31 -31.97 -13.16
CA LYS A 250 27.08 -30.87 -14.11
C LYS A 250 26.06 -29.89 -13.53
N SER A 251 26.51 -28.80 -12.93
CA SER A 251 26.07 -27.44 -13.20
C SER A 251 26.96 -26.49 -12.39
N ASP A 252 27.40 -25.41 -13.06
CA ASP A 252 28.35 -24.41 -12.55
C ASP A 252 27.75 -23.46 -11.47
N ASN A 253 26.75 -23.89 -10.76
CA ASN A 253 26.25 -23.19 -9.58
C ASN A 253 26.82 -23.86 -8.32
N GLU A 254 27.62 -23.12 -7.57
CA GLU A 254 28.18 -23.53 -6.26
C GLU A 254 27.03 -23.75 -5.24
N HIS A 255 26.33 -24.86 -5.37
CA HIS A 255 25.33 -25.29 -4.37
C HIS A 255 26.08 -25.92 -3.18
N THR A 256 25.77 -25.46 -1.99
CA THR A 256 26.27 -26.09 -0.75
C THR A 256 25.85 -27.55 -0.74
N PRO A 257 26.77 -28.50 -0.49
CA PRO A 257 26.41 -29.91 -0.42
C PRO A 257 25.29 -30.15 0.61
N GLY A 258 24.18 -30.71 0.15
CA GLY A 258 23.02 -31.03 1.00
C GLY A 258 21.76 -30.14 0.78
N ILE A 259 21.85 -29.05 0.03
CA ILE A 259 20.70 -28.22 -0.34
C ILE A 259 20.17 -28.67 -1.70
N ASP A 260 18.89 -29.01 -1.79
CA ASP A 260 18.24 -29.56 -2.98
C ASP A 260 17.12 -28.66 -3.53
N PHE A 261 17.14 -27.37 -3.20
CA PHE A 261 16.22 -26.35 -3.74
C PHE A 261 16.99 -25.12 -4.25
N ASP A 262 16.42 -24.45 -5.24
CA ASP A 262 16.99 -23.29 -5.90
C ASP A 262 16.61 -21.99 -5.19
N ALA A 263 15.41 -21.95 -4.59
CA ALA A 263 14.89 -20.79 -3.90
C ALA A 263 14.20 -21.14 -2.56
N LEU A 264 14.29 -20.18 -1.63
CA LEU A 264 13.63 -20.23 -0.32
C LEU A 264 12.68 -19.05 -0.18
N PHE A 265 11.37 -19.32 -0.10
CA PHE A 265 10.34 -18.31 0.14
C PHE A 265 10.08 -18.16 1.65
N ILE A 266 10.10 -16.91 2.14
CA ILE A 266 9.93 -16.61 3.57
C ILE A 266 8.90 -15.48 3.74
N PRO A 267 7.60 -15.80 3.88
CA PRO A 267 6.54 -14.83 4.12
C PRO A 267 6.40 -14.51 5.62
N ASP A 268 7.13 -13.53 6.10
CA ASP A 268 7.02 -13.10 7.50
C ASP A 268 7.24 -11.59 7.65
N THR A 269 7.11 -11.07 8.86
CA THR A 269 7.36 -9.68 9.23
C THR A 269 8.85 -9.33 9.10
N SER A 270 9.15 -8.06 8.78
CA SER A 270 10.53 -7.57 8.66
C SER A 270 11.37 -7.89 9.91
N ALA A 271 10.79 -7.77 11.11
CA ALA A 271 11.48 -8.07 12.36
C ALA A 271 11.92 -9.52 12.46
N ARG A 272 11.07 -10.46 11.99
CA ARG A 272 11.38 -11.88 12.06
C ARG A 272 12.35 -12.31 10.95
N ILE A 273 12.18 -11.77 9.76
CA ILE A 273 13.09 -11.97 8.64
C ILE A 273 14.51 -11.52 9.02
N SER A 274 14.65 -10.41 9.73
CA SER A 274 15.94 -9.92 10.26
C SER A 274 16.62 -10.91 11.22
N MET A 275 15.88 -11.80 11.88
CA MET A 275 16.42 -12.86 12.72
C MET A 275 16.71 -14.14 11.93
N ILE A 276 15.90 -14.46 10.92
CA ILE A 276 16.04 -15.68 10.10
C ILE A 276 17.27 -15.59 9.20
N ILE A 277 17.46 -14.48 8.49
CA ILE A 277 18.50 -14.32 7.46
C ILE A 277 19.91 -14.57 8.01
N PRO A 278 20.35 -14.00 9.15
CA PRO A 278 21.65 -14.29 9.71
C PRO A 278 21.80 -15.78 10.12
N GLN A 279 20.71 -16.42 10.57
CA GLN A 279 20.76 -17.83 10.92
C GLN A 279 20.88 -18.73 9.69
N LEU A 280 20.27 -18.36 8.55
CA LEU A 280 20.51 -19.06 7.29
C LEU A 280 22.01 -19.02 6.92
N ALA A 281 22.65 -17.87 7.05
CA ALA A 281 24.08 -17.72 6.82
C ALA A 281 24.92 -18.55 7.80
N TYR A 282 24.55 -18.54 9.09
CA TYR A 282 25.21 -19.35 10.12
C TYR A 282 25.13 -20.87 9.83
N TYR A 283 23.98 -21.35 9.35
CA TYR A 283 23.81 -22.75 8.94
C TYR A 283 24.29 -23.03 7.52
N ASN A 284 25.08 -22.10 6.93
CA ASN A 284 25.69 -22.24 5.62
C ASN A 284 24.70 -22.48 4.46
N VAL A 285 23.52 -21.88 4.54
CA VAL A 285 22.53 -21.88 3.45
C VAL A 285 22.97 -20.82 2.43
N LYS A 286 23.69 -21.27 1.40
CA LYS A 286 24.29 -20.43 0.34
C LYS A 286 23.87 -20.91 -1.04
N GLY A 287 23.98 -20.02 -2.05
CA GLY A 287 23.62 -20.34 -3.44
C GLY A 287 22.10 -20.51 -3.64
N VAL A 288 21.29 -20.09 -2.69
CA VAL A 288 19.84 -20.16 -2.74
C VAL A 288 19.27 -18.76 -2.94
N LYS A 289 18.34 -18.63 -3.88
CA LYS A 289 17.62 -17.36 -4.07
C LYS A 289 16.59 -17.14 -2.96
N LEU A 290 16.71 -16.05 -2.24
CA LEU A 290 15.70 -15.67 -1.24
C LEU A 290 14.52 -15.00 -1.94
N LEU A 291 13.32 -15.45 -1.62
CA LEU A 291 12.07 -14.91 -2.13
C LEU A 291 11.25 -14.36 -0.97
N GLY A 292 10.67 -13.17 -1.15
CA GLY A 292 9.90 -12.48 -0.11
C GLY A 292 8.56 -11.96 -0.60
N THR A 293 7.82 -11.33 0.30
CA THR A 293 6.59 -10.58 0.02
C THR A 293 6.90 -9.07 -0.03
N SER A 294 5.90 -8.24 -0.29
CA SER A 294 6.02 -6.77 -0.22
C SER A 294 6.53 -6.26 1.14
N ILE A 295 6.39 -7.05 2.22
CA ILE A 295 6.96 -6.74 3.54
C ILE A 295 8.50 -6.59 3.48
N TRP A 296 9.15 -7.22 2.49
CA TRP A 296 10.61 -7.11 2.27
C TRP A 296 11.01 -5.76 1.67
N ASN A 297 10.06 -4.98 1.16
CA ASN A 297 10.29 -3.59 0.73
C ASN A 297 10.44 -2.66 1.95
N SER A 298 11.50 -2.86 2.71
CA SER A 298 11.76 -2.19 3.98
C SER A 298 13.23 -1.83 4.12
N VAL A 299 13.53 -0.54 4.10
CA VAL A 299 14.89 -0.01 4.33
C VAL A 299 15.47 -0.50 5.67
N THR A 300 14.62 -0.60 6.70
CA THR A 300 15.03 -1.11 8.01
C THR A 300 15.45 -2.58 7.93
N LEU A 301 14.68 -3.41 7.20
CA LEU A 301 15.03 -4.82 6.99
C LEU A 301 16.37 -4.93 6.28
N VAL A 302 16.57 -4.22 5.18
CA VAL A 302 17.83 -4.25 4.42
C VAL A 302 19.01 -3.85 5.27
N LYS A 303 18.90 -2.77 6.05
CA LYS A 303 19.96 -2.34 6.98
C LYS A 303 20.28 -3.38 8.05
N THR A 304 19.26 -4.07 8.57
CA THR A 304 19.44 -5.04 9.67
C THR A 304 19.99 -6.37 9.17
N ALA A 305 19.51 -6.83 8.01
CA ALA A 305 19.96 -8.09 7.40
C ALA A 305 21.35 -7.98 6.73
N GLY A 306 21.79 -6.75 6.41
CA GLY A 306 23.08 -6.48 5.79
C GLY A 306 23.25 -7.18 4.43
N GLU A 307 24.47 -7.61 4.12
CA GLU A 307 24.81 -8.28 2.85
C GLU A 307 24.09 -9.62 2.63
N HIS A 308 23.59 -10.24 3.70
CA HIS A 308 22.92 -11.54 3.61
C HIS A 308 21.57 -11.52 2.90
N ILE A 309 20.98 -10.33 2.68
CA ILE A 309 19.73 -10.18 1.93
C ILE A 309 19.96 -9.77 0.47
N ASP A 310 21.20 -9.49 0.07
CA ASP A 310 21.52 -9.09 -1.30
C ASP A 310 21.10 -10.16 -2.31
N GLY A 311 20.50 -9.71 -3.40
CA GLY A 311 19.94 -10.59 -4.43
C GLY A 311 18.59 -11.21 -4.06
N ALA A 312 18.02 -10.93 -2.89
CA ALA A 312 16.63 -11.33 -2.58
C ALA A 312 15.64 -10.70 -3.57
N VAL A 313 14.57 -11.44 -3.88
CA VAL A 313 13.56 -11.02 -4.87
C VAL A 313 12.17 -11.02 -4.23
N PHE A 314 11.39 -9.99 -4.48
CA PHE A 314 10.02 -9.86 -3.99
C PHE A 314 9.17 -9.00 -4.94
N ALA A 315 7.85 -9.17 -4.87
CA ALA A 315 6.90 -8.38 -5.66
C ALA A 315 6.28 -7.28 -4.81
N ASP A 316 6.20 -6.04 -5.36
CA ASP A 316 5.49 -4.93 -4.72
C ASP A 316 4.88 -4.00 -5.77
N GLY A 317 3.95 -3.16 -5.34
CA GLY A 317 3.30 -2.16 -6.17
C GLY A 317 4.07 -0.86 -6.32
N PHE A 318 5.15 -0.63 -5.56
CA PHE A 318 5.90 0.63 -5.59
C PHE A 318 7.35 0.45 -5.14
N CYS A 319 8.24 1.26 -5.71
CA CYS A 319 9.66 1.32 -5.35
C CYS A 319 10.19 2.75 -5.52
N LEU A 320 10.97 3.25 -4.55
CA LEU A 320 11.60 4.56 -4.66
C LEU A 320 12.71 4.57 -5.72
N ASN A 321 13.54 3.52 -5.77
CA ASN A 321 14.59 3.38 -6.78
C ASN A 321 14.03 2.65 -8.00
N THR A 322 13.21 3.34 -8.77
CA THR A 322 12.49 2.80 -9.92
C THR A 322 12.97 3.43 -11.22
N PHE A 323 12.89 2.69 -12.32
CA PHE A 323 13.05 3.23 -13.68
C PHE A 323 11.68 3.56 -14.33
N TYR A 324 10.58 3.39 -13.60
CA TYR A 324 9.24 3.62 -14.11
C TYR A 324 8.92 5.13 -14.08
N PRO A 325 8.70 5.78 -15.24
CA PRO A 325 8.63 7.24 -15.32
C PRO A 325 7.51 7.87 -14.49
N GLU A 326 6.34 7.22 -14.44
CA GLU A 326 5.19 7.71 -13.68
C GLU A 326 5.47 7.73 -12.18
N ALA A 327 6.16 6.69 -11.67
CA ALA A 327 6.53 6.64 -10.27
C ALA A 327 7.61 7.67 -9.94
N ASN A 328 8.60 7.89 -10.81
CA ASN A 328 9.61 8.95 -10.60
C ASN A 328 8.95 10.34 -10.56
N ALA A 329 8.08 10.64 -11.51
CA ALA A 329 7.36 11.92 -11.51
C ALA A 329 6.49 12.12 -10.24
N PHE A 330 5.88 11.06 -9.75
CA PHE A 330 5.13 11.08 -8.50
C PHE A 330 6.03 11.31 -7.28
N ILE A 331 7.17 10.62 -7.19
CA ILE A 331 8.14 10.79 -6.09
C ILE A 331 8.57 12.25 -6.00
N ASP A 332 8.94 12.86 -7.12
CA ASP A 332 9.40 14.25 -7.19
C ASP A 332 8.31 15.25 -6.75
N ILE A 333 7.11 15.11 -7.29
CA ILE A 333 6.00 16.02 -6.95
C ILE A 333 5.52 15.82 -5.51
N PHE A 334 5.52 14.57 -5.03
CA PHE A 334 5.13 14.25 -3.66
C PHE A 334 6.12 14.84 -2.66
N TYR A 335 7.43 14.63 -2.89
CA TYR A 335 8.48 15.20 -2.05
C TYR A 335 8.44 16.73 -2.05
N THR A 336 8.22 17.35 -3.21
CA THR A 336 8.12 18.81 -3.33
C THR A 336 6.98 19.39 -2.50
N ASN A 337 5.83 18.69 -2.42
CA ASN A 337 4.67 19.19 -1.70
C ASN A 337 4.68 18.88 -0.21
N TYR A 338 5.26 17.74 0.20
CA TYR A 338 5.14 17.24 1.57
C TYR A 338 6.48 17.12 2.32
N GLY A 339 7.62 17.31 1.65
CA GLY A 339 8.96 17.25 2.25
C GLY A 339 9.35 15.86 2.78
N ARG A 340 8.65 14.80 2.31
CA ARG A 340 8.94 13.40 2.64
C ARG A 340 8.84 12.52 1.41
N GLU A 341 9.55 11.41 1.41
CA GLU A 341 9.39 10.39 0.39
C GLU A 341 8.03 9.68 0.55
N PRO A 342 7.35 9.34 -0.58
CA PRO A 342 6.14 8.55 -0.53
C PRO A 342 6.44 7.08 -0.23
N ASP A 343 5.49 6.40 0.41
CA ASP A 343 5.51 4.95 0.57
C ASP A 343 4.50 4.26 -0.39
N VAL A 344 4.42 2.94 -0.32
CA VAL A 344 3.50 2.15 -1.16
C VAL A 344 2.04 2.52 -0.93
N MET A 345 1.66 2.92 0.29
CA MET A 345 0.28 3.34 0.58
C MET A 345 -0.02 4.71 -0.07
N ASP A 346 0.91 5.66 0.03
CA ASP A 346 0.78 6.95 -0.67
C ASP A 346 0.57 6.74 -2.18
N ALA A 347 1.37 5.85 -2.78
CA ALA A 347 1.28 5.54 -4.22
C ALA A 347 -0.04 4.86 -4.61
N LEU A 348 -0.50 3.87 -3.83
CA LEU A 348 -1.77 3.16 -4.08
C LEU A 348 -2.98 4.09 -3.97
N VAL A 349 -2.98 4.97 -2.97
CA VAL A 349 -4.06 5.94 -2.76
C VAL A 349 -4.04 7.03 -3.84
N TYR A 350 -2.85 7.51 -4.20
CA TYR A 350 -2.68 8.46 -5.31
C TYR A 350 -3.26 7.89 -6.61
N ASP A 351 -2.92 6.65 -6.94
CA ASP A 351 -3.45 5.98 -8.14
C ASP A 351 -4.97 5.84 -8.10
N ALA A 352 -5.54 5.45 -6.94
CA ALA A 352 -6.98 5.36 -6.80
C ALA A 352 -7.67 6.70 -7.07
N ALA A 353 -7.15 7.78 -6.50
CA ALA A 353 -7.70 9.11 -6.69
C ALA A 353 -7.50 9.62 -8.14
N ARG A 354 -6.33 9.38 -8.74
CA ARG A 354 -6.09 9.73 -10.16
C ARG A 354 -6.97 8.94 -11.12
N MET A 355 -7.24 7.66 -10.83
CA MET A 355 -8.21 6.87 -11.63
C MET A 355 -9.62 7.48 -11.56
N VAL A 356 -10.06 7.93 -10.37
CA VAL A 356 -11.35 8.60 -10.22
C VAL A 356 -11.39 9.88 -11.06
N VAL A 357 -10.41 10.76 -10.88
CA VAL A 357 -10.29 12.01 -11.64
C VAL A 357 -10.31 11.74 -13.14
N LYS A 358 -9.46 10.84 -13.60
CA LYS A 358 -9.37 10.48 -15.02
C LYS A 358 -10.67 9.88 -15.57
N THR A 359 -11.33 9.03 -14.77
CA THR A 359 -12.62 8.44 -15.18
C THR A 359 -13.69 9.52 -15.34
N ILE A 360 -13.71 10.54 -14.49
CA ILE A 360 -14.65 11.67 -14.63
C ILE A 360 -14.32 12.49 -15.88
N GLU A 361 -13.04 12.85 -16.05
CA GLU A 361 -12.58 13.69 -17.16
C GLU A 361 -12.75 13.03 -18.55
N GLU A 362 -12.44 11.72 -18.67
CA GLU A 362 -12.44 11.02 -19.97
C GLU A 362 -13.83 10.53 -20.41
N TYR A 363 -14.70 10.19 -19.46
CA TYR A 363 -16.00 9.60 -19.76
C TYR A 363 -17.18 10.53 -19.50
N ASP A 364 -16.91 11.77 -19.05
CA ASP A 364 -17.93 12.77 -18.73
C ASP A 364 -19.10 12.20 -17.90
N ALA A 365 -18.72 11.51 -16.82
CA ALA A 365 -19.67 10.77 -16.01
C ALA A 365 -20.48 11.70 -15.11
N GLU A 366 -21.71 12.02 -15.50
CA GLU A 366 -22.61 12.93 -14.78
C GLU A 366 -23.41 12.24 -13.66
N THR A 367 -23.52 10.92 -13.72
CA THR A 367 -24.29 10.14 -12.75
C THR A 367 -23.47 9.04 -12.11
N ARG A 368 -23.86 8.60 -10.91
CA ARG A 368 -23.23 7.49 -10.18
C ARG A 368 -23.21 6.20 -10.99
N GLU A 369 -24.27 5.93 -11.74
CA GLU A 369 -24.35 4.74 -12.59
C GLU A 369 -23.37 4.83 -13.76
N GLN A 370 -23.29 5.98 -14.45
CA GLN A 370 -22.33 6.20 -15.54
C GLN A 370 -20.90 6.06 -15.03
N PHE A 371 -20.57 6.67 -13.89
CA PHE A 371 -19.24 6.54 -13.27
C PHE A 371 -18.91 5.07 -12.96
N LYS A 372 -19.83 4.33 -12.34
CA LYS A 372 -19.67 2.89 -12.07
C LYS A 372 -19.38 2.11 -13.35
N GLN A 373 -20.14 2.35 -14.41
CA GLN A 373 -19.97 1.66 -15.69
C GLN A 373 -18.65 2.02 -16.37
N SER A 374 -18.22 3.27 -16.27
CA SER A 374 -16.92 3.73 -16.81
C SER A 374 -15.75 3.09 -16.08
N LEU A 375 -15.85 2.98 -14.75
CA LEU A 375 -14.83 2.31 -13.94
C LEU A 375 -14.71 0.82 -14.28
N LEU A 376 -15.83 0.11 -14.51
CA LEU A 376 -15.84 -1.29 -14.95
C LEU A 376 -15.22 -1.51 -16.34
N LYS A 377 -15.19 -0.47 -17.18
CA LYS A 377 -14.56 -0.52 -18.51
C LYS A 377 -13.07 -0.20 -18.50
N LEU A 378 -12.53 0.21 -17.37
CA LEU A 378 -11.12 0.57 -17.25
C LEU A 378 -10.23 -0.67 -17.44
N LYS A 379 -9.58 -0.76 -18.60
CA LYS A 379 -8.78 -1.94 -18.98
C LYS A 379 -7.30 -1.81 -18.65
N SER A 380 -6.76 -0.61 -18.68
CA SER A 380 -5.32 -0.39 -18.51
C SER A 380 -5.06 1.05 -18.09
N TYR A 381 -5.28 1.34 -16.82
CA TYR A 381 -4.85 2.61 -16.25
C TYR A 381 -3.35 2.52 -15.93
N ARG A 382 -2.56 3.39 -16.54
CA ARG A 382 -1.13 3.51 -16.27
C ARG A 382 -0.92 4.48 -15.11
N GLY A 383 -0.73 3.91 -13.93
CA GLY A 383 -0.54 4.64 -12.69
C GLY A 383 0.90 4.57 -12.18
N VAL A 384 1.15 5.12 -11.01
CA VAL A 384 2.47 5.11 -10.36
C VAL A 384 2.81 3.75 -9.74
N THR A 385 1.79 2.91 -9.52
CA THR A 385 1.92 1.53 -9.05
C THR A 385 1.82 0.50 -10.19
N GLY A 386 2.20 0.89 -11.40
CA GLY A 386 2.07 0.07 -12.60
C GLY A 386 0.69 0.17 -13.25
N TYR A 387 0.30 -0.86 -13.98
CA TYR A 387 -1.00 -0.90 -14.65
C TYR A 387 -2.09 -1.42 -13.72
N THR A 388 -3.25 -0.77 -13.74
CA THR A 388 -4.44 -1.18 -13.00
C THR A 388 -5.62 -1.35 -13.96
N SER A 389 -6.41 -2.41 -13.77
CA SER A 389 -7.59 -2.74 -14.57
C SER A 389 -8.73 -3.21 -13.66
N PHE A 390 -9.94 -2.80 -13.98
CA PHE A 390 -11.13 -3.43 -13.41
C PHE A 390 -11.80 -4.42 -14.38
N SER A 391 -11.64 -4.26 -15.69
CA SER A 391 -12.03 -5.20 -16.78
C SER A 391 -13.20 -6.13 -16.49
N GLY A 392 -14.34 -5.57 -16.07
CA GLY A 392 -15.54 -6.34 -15.74
C GLY A 392 -15.56 -6.93 -14.33
N THR A 393 -14.52 -6.73 -13.54
CA THR A 393 -14.50 -7.04 -12.10
C THR A 393 -14.53 -5.75 -11.29
N ARG A 394 -14.87 -5.86 -10.02
CA ARG A 394 -14.81 -4.73 -9.08
C ARG A 394 -13.60 -4.79 -8.16
N ASP A 395 -12.82 -5.85 -8.25
CA ASP A 395 -11.48 -5.95 -7.69
C ASP A 395 -10.46 -5.47 -8.73
N ALA A 396 -9.61 -4.53 -8.37
CA ALA A 396 -8.54 -4.07 -9.23
C ALA A 396 -7.54 -5.20 -9.47
N HIS A 397 -7.23 -5.46 -10.73
CA HIS A 397 -6.06 -6.26 -11.10
C HIS A 397 -4.90 -5.32 -11.39
N LYS A 398 -3.76 -5.57 -10.73
CA LYS A 398 -2.56 -4.71 -10.80
C LYS A 398 -1.36 -5.47 -11.33
N SER A 399 -0.60 -4.84 -12.23
CA SER A 399 0.73 -5.34 -12.58
C SER A 399 1.72 -4.87 -11.53
N LEU A 400 2.34 -5.82 -10.83
CA LEU A 400 3.31 -5.50 -9.79
C LEU A 400 4.74 -5.46 -10.35
N PHE A 401 5.57 -4.66 -9.73
CA PHE A 401 7.01 -4.62 -9.97
C PHE A 401 7.71 -5.81 -9.31
N ILE A 402 8.83 -6.24 -9.90
CA ILE A 402 9.77 -7.13 -9.24
C ILE A 402 10.92 -6.27 -8.71
N LEU A 403 11.19 -6.43 -7.44
CA LEU A 403 12.21 -5.72 -6.71
C LEU A 403 13.31 -6.69 -6.26
N THR A 404 14.52 -6.16 -6.10
CA THR A 404 15.64 -6.88 -5.50
C THR A 404 16.38 -5.97 -4.53
N VAL A 405 17.16 -6.58 -3.65
CA VAL A 405 18.18 -5.88 -2.86
C VAL A 405 19.50 -5.98 -3.57
N LYS A 406 20.15 -4.85 -3.79
CA LYS A 406 21.48 -4.76 -4.39
C LYS A 406 22.30 -3.67 -3.72
N ASP A 407 23.50 -4.03 -3.27
CA ASP A 407 24.40 -3.09 -2.60
C ASP A 407 23.72 -2.32 -1.42
N GLY A 408 22.88 -3.03 -0.65
CA GLY A 408 22.14 -2.46 0.47
C GLY A 408 20.99 -1.53 0.06
N GLN A 409 20.56 -1.52 -1.19
CA GLN A 409 19.45 -0.73 -1.70
C GLN A 409 18.37 -1.62 -2.31
N ILE A 410 17.12 -1.21 -2.15
CA ILE A 410 15.99 -1.84 -2.84
C ILE A 410 15.85 -1.16 -4.20
N ILE A 411 15.88 -1.93 -5.27
CA ILE A 411 15.77 -1.44 -6.64
C ILE A 411 14.73 -2.24 -7.42
N GLN A 412 14.07 -1.61 -8.37
CA GLN A 412 13.23 -2.29 -9.34
C GLN A 412 14.10 -2.98 -10.40
N ILE A 413 13.74 -4.22 -10.75
CA ILE A 413 14.42 -4.98 -11.84
C ILE A 413 13.45 -5.36 -12.97
N LYS A 414 12.15 -5.33 -12.67
CA LYS A 414 11.12 -5.60 -13.70
C LYS A 414 9.82 -4.85 -13.44
#